data_7bc9cf69415dfbb01ff3facc7573b468
#
_entry.id   7bc9cf69415dfbb01ff3facc7573b468
#
_cell.length_a   1.000
_cell.length_b   1.000
_cell.length_c   1.000
_cell.angle_alpha   90.00
_cell.angle_beta   90.00
_cell.angle_gamma   90.00
#
_symmetry.space_group_name_H-M   'P 1'
#
loop_
_entity.id
_entity.type
_entity.pdbx_description
1 polymer ?
#
loop_
_entity_poly.entity_id
_entity_poly.type
_entity_poly.pdbx_seq_one_letter_code
_entity_poly.pdbx_strand_id
1 'polypeptide(L)'
;MKGIFNAKIAAEFTPPKTWVLQKPLSFSTRLLAKNEVNLLRQIGVNVSSHKSLVMGKVTCVEGMQTDLASVPRIVWAVISPWDVARAAVIHDHLYASLRKYFHSFNSRKSEWRRARKLSDNIFLWGMQSAEP
;
A
#
# COMPACT_ATOMS: atom_id res chain seq x y z
N MET A 1 -9.83 14.85 1.05
CA MET A 1 -9.23 13.68 0.36
C MET A 1 -7.87 13.38 0.94
N LYS A 2 -7.61 12.16 1.35
CA LYS A 2 -6.35 11.78 2.00
C LYS A 2 -5.27 11.40 0.99
N GLY A 3 -5.64 11.03 -0.21
CA GLY A 3 -4.72 10.67 -1.27
C GLY A 3 -5.46 10.30 -2.54
N ILE A 4 -4.72 9.89 -3.56
CA ILE A 4 -5.25 9.60 -4.90
C ILE A 4 -4.66 8.29 -5.41
N PHE A 5 -5.53 7.38 -5.86
CA PHE A 5 -5.10 6.21 -6.63
C PHE A 5 -4.96 6.59 -8.10
N ASN A 6 -4.00 5.96 -8.79
CA ASN A 6 -3.75 6.26 -10.21
C ASN A 6 -4.83 5.71 -11.13
N ALA A 7 -5.48 4.60 -10.74
CA ALA A 7 -6.44 3.91 -11.58
C ALA A 7 -7.25 2.91 -10.77
N LYS A 8 -8.21 2.27 -11.42
CA LYS A 8 -8.90 1.10 -10.88
C LYS A 8 -7.96 -0.10 -10.90
N ILE A 9 -8.26 -1.09 -10.06
CA ILE A 9 -7.49 -2.34 -10.05
C ILE A 9 -7.70 -3.07 -11.38
N ALA A 10 -6.59 -3.45 -12.01
CA ALA A 10 -6.59 -4.37 -13.13
C ALA A 10 -5.80 -5.61 -12.70
N ALA A 11 -6.50 -6.72 -12.44
CA ALA A 11 -5.90 -7.93 -11.91
C ALA A 11 -6.56 -9.17 -12.49
N GLU A 12 -5.76 -10.22 -12.66
CA GLU A 12 -6.23 -11.53 -13.11
C GLU A 12 -6.21 -12.51 -11.94
N PHE A 13 -7.29 -13.25 -11.79
CA PHE A 13 -7.41 -14.23 -10.71
C PHE A 13 -6.70 -15.53 -11.10
N THR A 14 -5.83 -15.99 -10.21
CA THR A 14 -5.16 -17.29 -10.31
C THR A 14 -5.62 -18.16 -9.15
N PRO A 15 -6.41 -19.21 -9.40
CA PRO A 15 -6.87 -20.07 -8.32
C PRO A 15 -5.71 -20.66 -7.52
N PRO A 16 -5.90 -20.96 -6.22
CA PRO A 16 -7.17 -20.83 -5.49
C PRO A 16 -7.44 -19.47 -4.86
N LYS A 17 -6.44 -18.60 -4.69
CA LYS A 17 -6.62 -17.37 -3.88
C LYS A 17 -5.87 -16.14 -4.39
N THR A 18 -5.07 -16.27 -5.42
CA THR A 18 -4.13 -15.21 -5.80
C THR A 18 -4.66 -14.35 -6.93
N TRP A 19 -4.54 -13.04 -6.77
CA TRP A 19 -4.76 -12.07 -7.83
C TRP A 19 -3.42 -11.52 -8.27
N VAL A 20 -3.23 -11.37 -9.58
CA VAL A 20 -2.00 -10.84 -10.16
C VAL A 20 -2.32 -9.53 -10.86
N LEU A 21 -1.62 -8.45 -10.46
CA LEU A 21 -1.83 -7.14 -11.06
C LEU A 21 -1.40 -7.14 -12.53
N GLN A 22 -2.29 -6.67 -13.39
CA GLN A 22 -2.04 -6.54 -14.82
C GLN A 22 -1.50 -5.16 -15.19
N LYS A 23 -1.68 -4.18 -14.30
CA LYS A 23 -1.17 -2.82 -14.44
C LYS A 23 -0.70 -2.32 -13.08
N PRO A 24 0.27 -1.39 -13.04
CA PRO A 24 0.70 -0.81 -11.77
C PRO A 24 -0.46 -0.11 -11.06
N LEU A 25 -0.51 -0.26 -9.74
CA LEU A 25 -1.44 0.47 -8.88
C LEU A 25 -0.64 1.32 -7.93
N SER A 26 -0.91 2.63 -7.89
CA SER A 26 -0.21 3.53 -6.99
C SER A 26 -1.16 4.37 -6.18
N PHE A 27 -0.70 4.75 -4.98
CA PHE A 27 -1.40 5.65 -4.08
C PHE A 27 -0.48 6.82 -3.76
N SER A 28 -0.92 8.04 -4.07
CA SER A 28 -0.18 9.27 -3.82
C SER A 28 -0.85 10.06 -2.71
N THR A 29 -0.06 10.56 -1.76
CA THR A 29 -0.58 11.32 -0.64
C THR A 29 0.39 12.40 -0.20
N ARG A 30 -0.13 13.54 0.25
CA ARG A 30 0.65 14.62 0.87
C ARG A 30 0.88 14.39 2.36
N LEU A 31 0.27 13.37 2.93
CA LEU A 31 0.36 13.09 4.36
C LEU A 31 1.65 12.39 4.76
N LEU A 32 2.42 11.91 3.79
CA LEU A 32 3.73 11.31 4.04
C LEU A 32 4.79 12.38 4.17
N ALA A 33 5.41 12.49 5.33
CA ALA A 33 6.55 13.35 5.54
C ALA A 33 7.80 12.77 4.85
N LYS A 34 8.78 13.62 4.59
CA LYS A 34 10.02 13.21 3.90
C LYS A 34 10.74 12.08 4.63
N ASN A 35 10.83 12.16 5.96
CA ASN A 35 11.46 11.11 6.76
C ASN A 35 10.67 9.80 6.70
N GLU A 36 9.34 9.88 6.54
CA GLU A 36 8.50 8.69 6.40
C GLU A 36 8.69 8.02 5.04
N VAL A 37 8.82 8.81 3.98
CA VAL A 37 9.15 8.29 2.64
C VAL A 37 10.51 7.57 2.70
N ASN A 38 11.48 8.17 3.36
CA ASN A 38 12.81 7.57 3.51
C ASN A 38 12.75 6.26 4.32
N LEU A 39 11.94 6.22 5.37
CA LEU A 39 11.74 5.00 6.16
C LEU A 39 11.14 3.88 5.31
N LEU A 40 10.11 4.17 4.53
CA LEU A 40 9.49 3.18 3.63
C LEU A 40 10.48 2.67 2.60
N ARG A 41 11.29 3.57 2.02
CA ARG A 41 12.32 3.19 1.06
C ARG A 41 13.35 2.28 1.71
N GLN A 42 13.74 2.56 2.94
CA GLN A 42 14.72 1.77 3.69
C GLN A 42 14.24 0.34 3.93
N ILE A 43 12.96 0.14 4.18
CA ILE A 43 12.42 -1.20 4.38
C ILE A 43 12.07 -1.93 3.07
N GLY A 44 12.33 -1.31 1.92
CA GLY A 44 12.17 -1.96 0.62
C GLY A 44 10.86 -1.67 -0.09
N VAL A 45 10.06 -0.73 0.39
CA VAL A 45 8.83 -0.34 -0.28
C VAL A 45 9.15 0.43 -1.56
N ASN A 46 8.42 0.15 -2.62
CA ASN A 46 8.52 0.91 -3.86
C ASN A 46 7.80 2.25 -3.68
N VAL A 47 8.54 3.24 -3.18
CA VAL A 47 8.03 4.56 -2.88
C VAL A 47 8.87 5.62 -3.58
N SER A 48 8.20 6.62 -4.13
CA SER A 48 8.85 7.77 -4.77
C SER A 48 8.27 9.05 -4.20
N SER A 49 8.97 10.15 -4.41
CA SER A 49 8.49 11.46 -4.01
C SER A 49 8.54 12.41 -5.20
N HIS A 50 7.52 13.26 -5.31
CA HIS A 50 7.46 14.29 -6.35
C HIS A 50 7.91 15.61 -5.75
N LYS A 51 9.01 16.17 -6.24
CA LYS A 51 9.63 17.35 -5.66
C LYS A 51 8.73 18.58 -5.69
N SER A 52 7.97 18.78 -6.76
CA SER A 52 7.16 19.99 -6.91
C SER A 52 5.82 19.92 -6.17
N LEU A 53 5.31 18.72 -5.87
CA LEU A 53 4.00 18.53 -5.25
C LEU A 53 4.07 18.06 -3.78
N VAL A 54 5.26 17.80 -3.28
CA VAL A 54 5.48 17.29 -1.92
C VAL A 54 4.58 16.08 -1.62
N MET A 55 4.51 15.15 -2.56
CA MET A 55 3.69 13.95 -2.43
C MET A 55 4.57 12.71 -2.37
N GLY A 56 4.23 11.81 -1.45
CA GLY A 56 4.77 10.45 -1.46
C GLY A 56 3.86 9.55 -2.29
N LYS A 57 4.46 8.65 -3.04
CA LYS A 57 3.74 7.73 -3.93
C LYS A 57 4.23 6.31 -3.73
N VAL A 58 3.33 5.44 -3.25
CA VAL A 58 3.60 4.00 -3.12
C VAL A 58 3.07 3.30 -4.36
N THR A 59 3.91 2.50 -5.01
CA THR A 59 3.55 1.82 -6.26
C THR A 59 3.65 0.32 -6.11
N CYS A 60 2.57 -0.38 -6.45
CA CYS A 60 2.54 -1.82 -6.62
C CYS A 60 2.76 -2.11 -8.10
N VAL A 61 3.82 -2.84 -8.43
CA VAL A 61 4.21 -3.06 -9.82
C VAL A 61 3.31 -4.08 -10.50
N GLU A 62 3.28 -4.04 -11.83
CA GLU A 62 2.66 -5.07 -12.64
C GLU A 62 3.25 -6.43 -12.28
N GLY A 63 2.41 -7.45 -12.19
CA GLY A 63 2.83 -8.80 -11.81
C GLY A 63 2.82 -9.07 -10.31
N MET A 64 2.59 -8.06 -9.47
CA MET A 64 2.49 -8.26 -8.04
C MET A 64 1.30 -9.17 -7.71
N GLN A 65 1.54 -10.12 -6.81
CA GLN A 65 0.50 -11.02 -6.31
C GLN A 65 -0.14 -10.43 -5.06
N THR A 66 -1.46 -10.50 -4.97
CA THR A 66 -2.20 -9.99 -3.81
C THR A 66 -3.35 -10.93 -3.46
N ASP A 67 -3.69 -10.97 -2.18
CA ASP A 67 -4.85 -11.71 -1.68
C ASP A 67 -5.89 -10.70 -1.20
N LEU A 68 -6.83 -10.37 -2.07
CA LEU A 68 -7.89 -9.40 -1.76
C LEU A 68 -8.84 -9.89 -0.67
N ALA A 69 -8.82 -11.18 -0.35
CA ALA A 69 -9.67 -11.77 0.68
C ALA A 69 -9.17 -11.49 2.11
N SER A 70 -7.97 -10.93 2.26
CA SER A 70 -7.41 -10.64 3.59
C SER A 70 -8.13 -9.49 4.30
N VAL A 71 -8.91 -8.69 3.58
CA VAL A 71 -9.69 -7.61 4.18
C VAL A 71 -11.00 -8.17 4.74
N PRO A 72 -11.31 -7.95 6.03
CA PRO A 72 -12.58 -8.44 6.60
C PRO A 72 -13.80 -7.88 5.87
N ARG A 73 -14.75 -8.75 5.58
CA ARG A 73 -15.97 -8.37 4.84
C ARG A 73 -16.79 -7.30 5.54
N ILE A 74 -16.72 -7.23 6.87
CA ILE A 74 -17.45 -6.22 7.63
C ILE A 74 -16.97 -4.81 7.25
N VAL A 75 -15.68 -4.65 6.94
CA VAL A 75 -15.11 -3.39 6.49
C VAL A 75 -15.68 -3.01 5.13
N TRP A 76 -15.90 -3.99 4.26
CA TRP A 76 -16.46 -3.77 2.92
C TRP A 76 -17.91 -3.27 2.98
N ALA A 77 -18.64 -3.62 4.04
CA ALA A 77 -20.04 -3.17 4.22
C ALA A 77 -20.15 -1.70 4.56
N VAL A 78 -19.11 -1.11 5.16
CA VAL A 78 -19.10 0.27 5.66
C VAL A 78 -18.46 1.24 4.67
N ILE A 79 -17.52 0.76 3.87
CA ILE A 79 -16.74 1.58 2.93
C ILE A 79 -16.93 1.01 1.52
N SER A 80 -16.83 1.87 0.50
CA SER A 80 -16.89 1.41 -0.88
C SER A 80 -15.93 0.23 -1.10
N PRO A 81 -16.43 -0.91 -1.66
CA PRO A 81 -15.56 -2.06 -1.90
C PRO A 81 -14.34 -1.76 -2.77
N TRP A 82 -14.47 -0.81 -3.69
CA TRP A 82 -13.36 -0.46 -4.57
C TRP A 82 -12.25 0.27 -3.85
N ASP A 83 -12.60 1.17 -2.92
CA ASP A 83 -11.60 1.90 -2.13
C ASP A 83 -10.90 0.96 -1.17
N VAL A 84 -11.64 0.06 -0.55
CA VAL A 84 -11.07 -0.96 0.34
C VAL A 84 -10.13 -1.88 -0.44
N ALA A 85 -10.55 -2.34 -1.62
CA ALA A 85 -9.74 -3.26 -2.42
C ALA A 85 -8.43 -2.62 -2.87
N ARG A 86 -8.48 -1.38 -3.36
CA ARG A 86 -7.27 -0.65 -3.77
C ARG A 86 -6.34 -0.42 -2.58
N ALA A 87 -6.90 0.02 -1.46
CA ALA A 87 -6.13 0.23 -0.24
C ALA A 87 -5.52 -1.08 0.26
N ALA A 88 -6.24 -2.20 0.14
CA ALA A 88 -5.75 -3.51 0.55
C ALA A 88 -4.56 -3.96 -0.30
N VAL A 89 -4.57 -3.70 -1.60
CA VAL A 89 -3.43 -4.03 -2.48
C VAL A 89 -2.18 -3.26 -2.06
N ILE A 90 -2.32 -1.96 -1.82
CA ILE A 90 -1.21 -1.14 -1.33
C ILE A 90 -0.70 -1.67 0.03
N HIS A 91 -1.61 -1.98 0.93
CA HIS A 91 -1.27 -2.51 2.26
C HIS A 91 -0.55 -3.85 2.17
N ASP A 92 -0.97 -4.74 1.26
CA ASP A 92 -0.29 -6.02 1.03
C ASP A 92 1.16 -5.81 0.61
N HIS A 93 1.42 -4.85 -0.27
CA HIS A 93 2.78 -4.51 -0.68
C HIS A 93 3.60 -4.01 0.50
N LEU A 94 3.02 -3.11 1.30
CA LEU A 94 3.70 -2.57 2.48
C LEU A 94 4.03 -3.69 3.48
N TYR A 95 3.10 -4.58 3.75
CA TYR A 95 3.30 -5.68 4.70
C TYR A 95 4.25 -6.74 4.16
N ALA A 96 4.24 -7.00 2.86
CA ALA A 96 5.23 -7.90 2.24
C ALA A 96 6.64 -7.33 2.42
N SER A 97 6.82 -6.03 2.23
CA SER A 97 8.10 -5.35 2.47
C SER A 97 8.50 -5.41 3.94
N LEU A 98 7.53 -5.22 4.86
CA LEU A 98 7.77 -5.33 6.31
C LEU A 98 8.25 -6.72 6.71
N ARG A 99 7.60 -7.78 6.20
CA ARG A 99 8.00 -9.15 6.50
C ARG A 99 9.41 -9.43 6.00
N LYS A 100 9.71 -8.99 4.79
CA LYS A 100 11.03 -9.17 4.20
C LYS A 100 12.10 -8.43 4.99
N TYR A 101 11.81 -7.21 5.40
CA TYR A 101 12.72 -6.42 6.22
C TYR A 101 12.94 -7.06 7.60
N PHE A 102 11.88 -7.55 8.23
CA PHE A 102 11.95 -8.20 9.55
C PHE A 102 12.94 -9.38 9.55
N HIS A 103 12.95 -10.14 8.46
CA HIS A 103 13.85 -11.29 8.31
C HIS A 103 15.19 -10.95 7.71
N SER A 104 15.46 -9.68 7.42
CA SER A 104 16.75 -9.26 6.89
C SER A 104 17.82 -9.17 7.98
N PHE A 105 19.06 -9.26 7.58
CA PHE A 105 20.19 -9.22 8.50
C PHE A 105 20.31 -7.88 9.24
N ASN A 106 19.95 -6.78 8.60
CA ASN A 106 20.12 -5.44 9.15
C ASN A 106 18.81 -4.86 9.71
N SER A 107 17.81 -5.69 9.99
CA SER A 107 16.55 -5.19 10.51
C SER A 107 16.69 -4.60 11.91
N ARG A 108 16.00 -3.48 12.12
CA ARG A 108 15.93 -2.81 13.42
C ARG A 108 14.48 -2.81 13.89
N LYS A 109 14.27 -3.26 15.11
CA LYS A 109 12.93 -3.43 15.67
C LYS A 109 12.16 -2.10 15.77
N SER A 110 12.84 -1.03 16.15
CA SER A 110 12.22 0.30 16.25
C SER A 110 11.77 0.82 14.88
N GLU A 111 12.59 0.62 13.84
CA GLU A 111 12.24 1.03 12.48
C GLU A 111 11.08 0.19 11.94
N TRP A 112 11.10 -1.12 12.20
CA TRP A 112 10.02 -2.02 11.81
C TRP A 112 8.67 -1.59 12.43
N ARG A 113 8.67 -1.25 13.71
CA ARG A 113 7.45 -0.81 14.41
C ARG A 113 6.91 0.50 13.83
N ARG A 114 7.78 1.45 13.57
CA ARG A 114 7.39 2.74 12.97
C ARG A 114 6.84 2.54 11.56
N ALA A 115 7.50 1.71 10.76
CA ALA A 115 7.07 1.43 9.40
C ALA A 115 5.74 0.66 9.38
N ARG A 116 5.52 -0.25 10.32
CA ARG A 116 4.25 -0.96 10.46
C ARG A 116 3.10 0.00 10.77
N LYS A 117 3.31 0.90 11.74
CA LYS A 117 2.30 1.91 12.08
C LYS A 117 2.00 2.81 10.88
N LEU A 118 3.04 3.23 10.18
CA LEU A 118 2.89 4.05 8.98
C LEU A 118 2.12 3.31 7.89
N SER A 119 2.40 2.03 7.69
CA SER A 119 1.71 1.19 6.71
C SER A 119 0.22 1.09 7.02
N ASP A 120 -0.15 0.95 8.28
CA ASP A 120 -1.54 0.93 8.70
C ASP A 120 -2.21 2.28 8.50
N ASN A 121 -1.48 3.38 8.70
CA ASN A 121 -1.99 4.73 8.41
C ASN A 121 -2.23 4.92 6.92
N ILE A 122 -1.33 4.44 6.08
CA ILE A 122 -1.50 4.50 4.61
C ILE A 122 -2.74 3.71 4.19
N PHE A 123 -2.97 2.56 4.78
CA PHE A 123 -4.17 1.78 4.52
C PHE A 123 -5.42 2.59 4.87
N LEU A 124 -5.44 3.20 6.04
CA LEU A 124 -6.55 4.04 6.47
C LEU A 124 -6.79 5.22 5.50
N TRP A 125 -5.71 5.91 5.13
CA TRP A 125 -5.82 7.02 4.17
C TRP A 125 -6.34 6.56 2.83
N GLY A 126 -5.90 5.38 2.36
CA GLY A 126 -6.41 4.78 1.13
C GLY A 126 -7.90 4.51 1.19
N MET A 127 -8.37 3.95 2.30
CA MET A 127 -9.80 3.71 2.49
C MET A 127 -10.62 4.99 2.57
N GLN A 128 -10.02 6.07 3.05
CA GLN A 128 -10.67 7.38 3.16
C GLN A 128 -10.59 8.21 1.89
N SER A 129 -9.91 7.72 0.87
CA SER A 129 -9.77 8.40 -0.42
C SER A 129 -10.95 8.01 -1.30
N ALA A 130 -12.04 8.73 -1.16
CA ALA A 130 -13.33 8.39 -1.78
C ALA A 130 -13.40 8.81 -3.24
N GLU A 131 -12.46 8.33 -4.05
CA GLU A 131 -12.51 8.61 -5.48
C GLU A 131 -12.97 7.40 -6.25
N PRO A 132 -14.05 7.55 -7.00
CA PRO A 132 -14.51 6.48 -7.88
C PRO A 132 -13.55 6.22 -9.03
#